data_ac37c7c15e0abecf95c098f15ce79418
#
_entry.id   ac37c7c15e0abecf95c098f15ce79418
#
_cell.length_a   1.000
_cell.length_b   1.000
_cell.length_c   1.000
_cell.angle_alpha   90.00
_cell.angle_beta   90.00
_cell.angle_gamma   90.00
#
_symmetry.space_group_name_H-M   'P 1'
#
loop_
_entity.id
_entity.type
_entity.pdbx_description
1 polymer ?
#
loop_
_entity_poly.entity_id
_entity_poly.type
_entity_poly.pdbx_seq_one_letter_code
_entity_poly.pdbx_strand_id
1 'polypeptide(L)'
;MINKQELELLADALGILEDGAHELPEFTPPVDADALAPVLNEVARRMQDNYPYFHPQYAGQMLKPPHPVARIAYALSMWVNPNNHALDGGRASSAMEKECIVELGHLFGWNQPLGHLTSSGTIANLEALWVAGKLHPGKRVLASGQAHYTHSRITDVLGIPYAPLAVDDSGRIDVAALEAELSKGDVGTVVVTDTPYGARFTPQLNGLS
;
A
#
# COMPACT_ATOMS: atom_id res chain seq x y z
N MET A 1 -19.32 -14.62 -1.91
CA MET A 1 -18.61 -14.55 -0.62
C MET A 1 -17.38 -15.47 -0.65
N ILE A 2 -17.50 -16.73 -0.30
CA ILE A 2 -16.40 -17.70 -0.46
C ILE A 2 -16.73 -18.51 -1.71
N ASN A 3 -15.82 -18.47 -2.70
CA ASN A 3 -15.95 -19.29 -3.89
C ASN A 3 -15.03 -20.50 -3.76
N LYS A 4 -15.61 -21.70 -3.83
CA LYS A 4 -14.85 -22.96 -3.75
C LYS A 4 -13.80 -23.07 -4.86
N GLN A 5 -14.10 -22.52 -6.05
CA GLN A 5 -13.15 -22.49 -7.15
C GLN A 5 -11.84 -21.75 -6.81
N GLU A 6 -11.88 -20.76 -5.89
CA GLU A 6 -10.66 -20.07 -5.43
C GLU A 6 -9.73 -21.04 -4.68
N LEU A 7 -10.30 -21.98 -3.93
CA LEU A 7 -9.52 -23.00 -3.19
C LEU A 7 -8.94 -24.05 -4.15
N GLU A 8 -9.69 -24.41 -5.19
CA GLU A 8 -9.21 -25.32 -6.25
C GLU A 8 -8.04 -24.70 -7.00
N LEU A 9 -8.16 -23.43 -7.43
CA LEU A 9 -7.06 -22.70 -8.07
C LEU A 9 -5.82 -22.58 -7.18
N LEU A 10 -6.01 -22.39 -5.87
CA LEU A 10 -4.89 -22.37 -4.92
C LEU A 10 -4.23 -23.76 -4.83
N ALA A 11 -5.02 -24.82 -4.75
CA ALA A 11 -4.50 -26.19 -4.70
C ALA A 11 -3.71 -26.55 -5.96
N ASP A 12 -4.22 -26.20 -7.14
CA ASP A 12 -3.52 -26.40 -8.41
C ASP A 12 -2.17 -25.65 -8.45
N ALA A 13 -2.16 -24.40 -8.00
CA ALA A 13 -0.94 -23.61 -7.94
C ALA A 13 0.08 -24.15 -6.92
N LEU A 14 -0.38 -24.69 -5.80
CA LEU A 14 0.47 -25.37 -4.82
C LEU A 14 1.09 -26.63 -5.41
N GLY A 15 0.34 -27.41 -6.21
CA GLY A 15 0.89 -28.57 -6.94
C GLY A 15 2.04 -28.19 -7.87
N ILE A 16 1.93 -27.08 -8.59
CA ILE A 16 3.02 -26.55 -9.44
C ILE A 16 4.25 -26.18 -8.61
N LEU A 17 4.07 -25.59 -7.41
CA LEU A 17 5.18 -25.29 -6.50
C LEU A 17 5.87 -26.57 -6.02
N GLU A 18 5.10 -27.57 -5.65
CA GLU A 18 5.58 -28.87 -5.19
C GLU A 18 6.38 -29.58 -6.28
N ASP A 19 5.89 -29.58 -7.52
CA ASP A 19 6.59 -30.12 -8.67
C ASP A 19 7.97 -29.49 -8.88
N GLY A 20 8.12 -28.19 -8.57
CA GLY A 20 9.40 -27.50 -8.62
C GLY A 20 10.43 -27.97 -7.58
N ALA A 21 9.99 -28.68 -6.55
CA ALA A 21 10.82 -29.21 -5.48
C ALA A 21 11.06 -30.74 -5.56
N HIS A 22 10.65 -31.40 -6.64
CA HIS A 22 10.65 -32.87 -6.78
C HIS A 22 12.05 -33.53 -6.65
N GLU A 23 13.12 -32.76 -6.87
CA GLU A 23 14.51 -33.28 -6.70
C GLU A 23 14.98 -33.19 -5.24
N LEU A 24 14.23 -32.54 -4.36
CA LEU A 24 14.57 -32.43 -2.95
C LEU A 24 14.10 -33.68 -2.19
N PRO A 25 14.74 -34.04 -1.08
CA PRO A 25 14.22 -35.07 -0.19
C PRO A 25 12.80 -34.73 0.27
N GLU A 26 11.93 -35.74 0.24
CA GLU A 26 10.55 -35.57 0.68
C GLU A 26 10.49 -35.11 2.15
N PHE A 27 9.81 -34.01 2.38
CA PHE A 27 9.60 -33.46 3.72
C PHE A 27 8.19 -32.89 3.82
N THR A 28 7.34 -33.55 4.57
CA THR A 28 6.00 -33.05 4.90
C THR A 28 5.96 -32.69 6.38
N PRO A 29 5.80 -31.39 6.72
CA PRO A 29 5.63 -30.97 8.12
C PRO A 29 4.41 -31.67 8.72
N PRO A 30 4.50 -32.22 9.94
CA PRO A 30 3.36 -32.84 10.58
C PRO A 30 2.28 -31.80 10.88
N VAL A 31 1.05 -32.06 10.46
CA VAL A 31 -0.13 -31.23 10.76
C VAL A 31 -1.06 -32.05 11.65
N ASP A 32 -1.24 -31.63 12.88
CA ASP A 32 -2.26 -32.18 13.77
C ASP A 32 -3.61 -31.54 13.45
N ALA A 33 -4.33 -32.14 12.51
CA ALA A 33 -5.63 -31.64 12.07
C ALA A 33 -6.68 -31.64 13.19
N ASP A 34 -6.62 -32.61 14.10
CA ASP A 34 -7.58 -32.73 15.21
C ASP A 34 -7.37 -31.61 16.25
N ALA A 35 -6.13 -31.23 16.50
CA ALA A 35 -5.80 -30.09 17.36
C ALA A 35 -6.09 -28.74 16.69
N LEU A 36 -5.85 -28.60 15.38
CA LEU A 36 -6.04 -27.33 14.66
C LEU A 36 -7.50 -27.02 14.34
N ALA A 37 -8.32 -28.01 14.01
CA ALA A 37 -9.70 -27.79 13.60
C ALA A 37 -10.54 -27.04 14.65
N PRO A 38 -10.51 -27.36 15.94
CA PRO A 38 -11.25 -26.59 16.95
C PRO A 38 -10.82 -25.14 17.04
N VAL A 39 -9.52 -24.86 16.92
CA VAL A 39 -8.97 -23.49 16.96
C VAL A 39 -9.44 -22.69 15.77
N LEU A 40 -9.32 -23.23 14.56
CA LEU A 40 -9.77 -22.57 13.33
C LEU A 40 -11.27 -22.32 13.32
N ASN A 41 -12.06 -23.27 13.81
CA ASN A 41 -13.51 -23.14 13.94
C ASN A 41 -13.89 -22.03 14.94
N GLU A 42 -13.15 -21.90 16.04
CA GLU A 42 -13.38 -20.83 17.01
C GLU A 42 -13.01 -19.47 16.42
N VAL A 43 -11.88 -19.34 15.75
CA VAL A 43 -11.50 -18.12 15.04
C VAL A 43 -12.55 -17.74 14.01
N ALA A 44 -13.02 -18.70 13.20
CA ALA A 44 -14.04 -18.46 12.19
C ALA A 44 -15.36 -17.97 12.82
N ARG A 45 -15.77 -18.52 13.97
CA ARG A 45 -16.95 -18.04 14.70
C ARG A 45 -16.78 -16.61 15.21
N ARG A 46 -15.63 -16.27 15.79
CA ARG A 46 -15.34 -14.89 16.23
C ARG A 46 -15.33 -13.90 15.07
N MET A 47 -14.80 -14.32 13.92
CA MET A 47 -14.77 -13.47 12.71
C MET A 47 -16.16 -13.14 12.18
N GLN A 48 -17.21 -13.88 12.56
CA GLN A 48 -18.58 -13.56 12.18
C GLN A 48 -19.13 -12.28 12.83
N ASP A 49 -18.52 -11.81 13.92
CA ASP A 49 -18.88 -10.57 14.59
C ASP A 49 -18.34 -9.31 13.88
N ASN A 50 -17.60 -9.47 12.80
CA ASN A 50 -17.15 -8.33 11.99
C ASN A 50 -18.25 -7.81 11.07
N TYR A 51 -18.14 -6.52 10.72
CA TYR A 51 -19.01 -5.94 9.70
C TYR A 51 -18.89 -6.68 8.36
N PRO A 52 -19.97 -6.74 7.57
CA PRO A 52 -19.96 -7.45 6.29
C PRO A 52 -19.25 -6.67 5.20
N TYR A 53 -17.95 -6.43 5.34
CA TYR A 53 -17.11 -5.65 4.41
C TYR A 53 -17.20 -6.13 2.95
N PHE A 54 -17.49 -7.42 2.75
CA PHE A 54 -17.64 -8.05 1.44
C PHE A 54 -18.96 -7.74 0.75
N HIS A 55 -19.98 -7.26 1.50
CA HIS A 55 -21.31 -7.07 0.93
C HIS A 55 -21.38 -5.79 0.09
N PRO A 56 -21.99 -5.82 -1.13
CA PRO A 56 -22.08 -4.62 -1.99
C PRO A 56 -22.79 -3.43 -1.33
N GLN A 57 -23.77 -3.69 -0.48
CA GLN A 57 -24.55 -2.66 0.24
C GLN A 57 -23.86 -2.14 1.50
N TYR A 58 -22.70 -2.67 1.89
CA TYR A 58 -21.96 -2.13 3.03
C TYR A 58 -21.36 -0.76 2.66
N ALA A 59 -21.79 0.28 3.36
CA ALA A 59 -21.42 1.67 3.12
C ALA A 59 -20.66 2.30 4.32
N GLY A 60 -19.99 1.49 5.12
CA GLY A 60 -19.16 1.94 6.23
C GLY A 60 -17.77 2.40 5.76
N GLN A 61 -16.72 1.89 6.40
CA GLN A 61 -15.36 2.17 5.97
C GLN A 61 -15.12 1.72 4.53
N MET A 62 -14.25 2.44 3.80
CA MET A 62 -13.92 2.14 2.40
C MET A 62 -13.04 0.90 2.24
N LEU A 63 -13.06 -0.01 3.20
CA LEU A 63 -12.36 -1.29 3.13
C LEU A 63 -13.25 -2.33 2.49
N LYS A 64 -12.72 -3.01 1.50
CA LYS A 64 -13.31 -4.20 0.89
C LYS A 64 -12.29 -5.34 0.97
N PRO A 65 -12.75 -6.60 1.00
CA PRO A 65 -11.84 -7.71 0.85
C PRO A 65 -11.02 -7.56 -0.43
N PRO A 66 -9.77 -8.03 -0.45
CA PRO A 66 -8.97 -8.03 -1.66
C PRO A 66 -9.65 -8.79 -2.79
N HIS A 67 -9.31 -8.43 -4.02
CA HIS A 67 -9.74 -9.19 -5.19
C HIS A 67 -9.35 -10.68 -5.06
N PRO A 68 -10.15 -11.63 -5.56
CA PRO A 68 -9.84 -13.06 -5.44
C PRO A 68 -8.41 -13.44 -5.84
N VAL A 69 -7.91 -12.90 -6.95
CA VAL A 69 -6.51 -13.11 -7.39
C VAL A 69 -5.51 -12.69 -6.32
N ALA A 70 -5.71 -11.53 -5.69
CA ALA A 70 -4.80 -11.05 -4.64
C ALA A 70 -4.83 -11.95 -3.40
N ARG A 71 -6.01 -12.47 -3.02
CA ARG A 71 -6.13 -13.41 -1.88
C ARG A 71 -5.42 -14.73 -2.16
N ILE A 72 -5.62 -15.28 -3.35
CA ILE A 72 -5.00 -16.56 -3.77
C ILE A 72 -3.49 -16.40 -3.86
N ALA A 73 -3.01 -15.34 -4.51
CA ALA A 73 -1.58 -15.08 -4.64
C ALA A 73 -0.91 -14.84 -3.28
N TYR A 74 -1.58 -14.13 -2.37
CA TYR A 74 -1.07 -13.95 -1.01
C TYR A 74 -1.01 -15.27 -0.25
N ALA A 75 -2.07 -16.10 -0.32
CA ALA A 75 -2.07 -17.42 0.29
C ALA A 75 -0.94 -18.28 -0.28
N LEU A 76 -0.78 -18.34 -1.60
CA LEU A 76 0.29 -19.09 -2.27
C LEU A 76 1.70 -18.65 -1.79
N SER A 77 1.91 -17.34 -1.65
CA SER A 77 3.21 -16.81 -1.22
C SER A 77 3.62 -17.26 0.19
N MET A 78 2.66 -17.60 1.05
CA MET A 78 2.93 -18.05 2.43
C MET A 78 3.63 -19.41 2.49
N TRP A 79 3.47 -20.27 1.49
CA TRP A 79 4.20 -21.54 1.42
C TRP A 79 5.67 -21.40 1.05
N VAL A 80 6.04 -20.31 0.37
CA VAL A 80 7.44 -20.01 0.01
C VAL A 80 8.05 -19.00 0.96
N ASN A 81 7.25 -18.02 1.41
CA ASN A 81 7.64 -16.93 2.30
C ASN A 81 8.98 -16.25 1.90
N PRO A 82 9.12 -15.78 0.65
CA PRO A 82 10.37 -15.26 0.14
C PRO A 82 10.76 -13.96 0.85
N ASN A 83 12.05 -13.69 0.92
CA ASN A 83 12.59 -12.46 1.49
C ASN A 83 13.21 -11.60 0.38
N ASN A 84 12.60 -10.46 0.07
CA ASN A 84 13.01 -9.54 -1.01
C ASN A 84 14.08 -8.52 -0.59
N HIS A 85 14.70 -8.64 0.59
CA HIS A 85 15.74 -7.69 1.00
C HIS A 85 16.98 -7.73 0.09
N ALA A 86 17.19 -8.85 -0.63
CA ALA A 86 18.24 -9.04 -1.61
C ALA A 86 17.76 -10.01 -2.69
N LEU A 87 18.37 -9.93 -3.89
CA LEU A 87 17.96 -10.75 -5.05
C LEU A 87 18.11 -12.26 -4.82
N ASP A 88 19.08 -12.69 -4.04
CA ASP A 88 19.32 -14.08 -3.69
C ASP A 88 18.32 -14.63 -2.66
N GLY A 89 17.72 -13.76 -1.86
CA GLY A 89 16.68 -14.12 -0.90
C GLY A 89 15.29 -14.36 -1.52
N GLY A 90 15.03 -13.82 -2.71
CA GLY A 90 13.74 -13.92 -3.38
C GLY A 90 13.82 -13.60 -4.86
N ARG A 91 14.55 -14.41 -5.64
CA ARG A 91 14.79 -14.14 -7.07
C ARG A 91 13.52 -13.93 -7.88
N ALA A 92 12.55 -14.84 -7.77
CA ALA A 92 11.29 -14.77 -8.50
C ALA A 92 10.43 -13.60 -8.00
N SER A 93 10.24 -13.46 -6.68
CA SER A 93 9.42 -12.41 -6.11
C SER A 93 9.99 -11.01 -6.34
N SER A 94 11.33 -10.86 -6.29
CA SER A 94 11.98 -9.59 -6.64
C SER A 94 11.87 -9.25 -8.13
N ALA A 95 11.86 -10.24 -9.02
CA ALA A 95 11.59 -10.01 -10.45
C ALA A 95 10.16 -9.53 -10.67
N MET A 96 9.17 -10.21 -10.07
CA MET A 96 7.76 -9.82 -10.16
C MET A 96 7.50 -8.43 -9.56
N GLU A 97 8.18 -8.07 -8.47
CA GLU A 97 8.07 -6.72 -7.88
C GLU A 97 8.54 -5.64 -8.87
N LYS A 98 9.67 -5.86 -9.56
CA LYS A 98 10.16 -4.93 -10.59
C LYS A 98 9.19 -4.80 -11.75
N GLU A 99 8.58 -5.90 -12.20
CA GLU A 99 7.55 -5.88 -13.23
C GLU A 99 6.35 -5.03 -12.78
N CYS A 100 5.84 -5.25 -11.56
CA CYS A 100 4.76 -4.46 -11.00
C CYS A 100 5.11 -2.95 -10.91
N ILE A 101 6.32 -2.60 -10.51
CA ILE A 101 6.76 -1.20 -10.47
C ILE A 101 6.75 -0.56 -11.85
N VAL A 102 7.22 -1.27 -12.87
CA VAL A 102 7.18 -0.78 -14.26
C VAL A 102 5.74 -0.56 -14.72
N GLU A 103 4.86 -1.53 -14.50
CA GLU A 103 3.45 -1.42 -14.89
C GLU A 103 2.74 -0.27 -14.16
N LEU A 104 2.93 -0.16 -12.84
CA LEU A 104 2.39 0.95 -12.05
C LEU A 104 2.93 2.30 -12.52
N GLY A 105 4.22 2.40 -12.81
CA GLY A 105 4.83 3.61 -13.33
C GLY A 105 4.20 4.04 -14.65
N HIS A 106 3.93 3.11 -15.55
CA HIS A 106 3.26 3.38 -16.84
C HIS A 106 1.84 3.93 -16.64
N LEU A 107 1.10 3.50 -15.60
CA LEU A 107 -0.22 4.07 -15.28
C LEU A 107 -0.15 5.56 -14.93
N PHE A 108 1.00 6.02 -14.40
CA PHE A 108 1.28 7.43 -14.10
C PHE A 108 2.01 8.16 -15.23
N GLY A 109 2.25 7.50 -16.38
CA GLY A 109 2.97 8.08 -17.51
C GLY A 109 4.49 8.13 -17.36
N TRP A 110 5.07 7.38 -16.43
CA TRP A 110 6.52 7.32 -16.24
C TRP A 110 7.15 6.22 -17.10
N ASN A 111 8.14 6.58 -17.90
CA ASN A 111 8.79 5.64 -18.81
C ASN A 111 9.83 4.73 -18.13
N GLN A 112 10.48 5.22 -17.09
CA GLN A 112 11.52 4.50 -16.35
C GLN A 112 11.33 4.73 -14.85
N PRO A 113 10.30 4.13 -14.24
CA PRO A 113 10.04 4.30 -12.83
C PRO A 113 11.10 3.57 -12.00
N LEU A 114 11.52 4.20 -10.90
CA LEU A 114 12.24 3.54 -9.82
C LEU A 114 11.31 3.49 -8.61
N GLY A 115 11.31 2.34 -7.94
CA GLY A 115 10.45 2.17 -6.78
C GLY A 115 10.51 0.77 -6.21
N HIS A 116 9.75 0.57 -5.16
CA HIS A 116 9.50 -0.74 -4.53
C HIS A 116 8.09 -0.74 -3.94
N LEU A 117 7.59 -1.93 -3.63
CA LEU A 117 6.30 -2.09 -2.96
C LEU A 117 6.47 -1.98 -1.45
N THR A 118 5.53 -1.33 -0.80
CA THR A 118 5.48 -1.22 0.67
C THR A 118 4.29 -1.99 1.23
N SER A 119 4.30 -2.26 2.52
CA SER A 119 3.21 -2.98 3.20
C SER A 119 1.90 -2.19 3.26
N SER A 120 1.94 -0.87 3.05
CA SER A 120 0.73 -0.02 3.08
C SER A 120 1.02 1.39 2.57
N GLY A 121 -0.03 2.14 2.21
CA GLY A 121 0.08 3.55 1.88
C GLY A 121 0.65 4.41 3.01
N THR A 122 0.45 4.01 4.26
CA THR A 122 1.07 4.69 5.42
C THR A 122 2.59 4.55 5.39
N ILE A 123 3.10 3.36 5.12
CA ILE A 123 4.56 3.13 5.03
C ILE A 123 5.12 3.83 3.79
N ALA A 124 4.44 3.79 2.65
CA ALA A 124 4.85 4.53 1.47
C ALA A 124 5.00 6.04 1.74
N ASN A 125 4.01 6.64 2.43
CA ASN A 125 4.08 8.04 2.84
C ASN A 125 5.21 8.31 3.84
N LEU A 126 5.48 7.38 4.77
CA LEU A 126 6.57 7.50 5.73
C LEU A 126 7.92 7.55 5.02
N GLU A 127 8.15 6.63 4.11
CA GLU A 127 9.40 6.58 3.35
C GLU A 127 9.58 7.82 2.46
N ALA A 128 8.53 8.24 1.75
CA ALA A 128 8.57 9.44 0.92
C ALA A 128 8.88 10.70 1.75
N LEU A 129 8.23 10.86 2.91
CA LEU A 129 8.48 12.00 3.80
C LEU A 129 9.84 11.92 4.48
N TRP A 130 10.32 10.73 4.81
CA TRP A 130 11.68 10.55 5.32
C TRP A 130 12.73 10.97 4.29
N VAL A 131 12.58 10.55 3.03
CA VAL A 131 13.47 10.96 1.93
C VAL A 131 13.39 12.47 1.74
N ALA A 132 12.19 13.04 1.69
CA ALA A 132 11.98 14.47 1.56
C ALA A 132 12.68 15.27 2.68
N GLY A 133 12.59 14.82 3.93
CA GLY A 133 13.28 15.41 5.06
C GLY A 133 14.81 15.32 4.97
N LYS A 134 15.34 14.23 4.37
CA LYS A 134 16.78 14.11 4.11
C LYS A 134 17.26 15.03 3.00
N LEU A 135 16.46 15.23 1.97
CA LEU A 135 16.78 16.14 0.86
C LEU A 135 16.67 17.61 1.26
N HIS A 136 15.78 17.94 2.20
CA HIS A 136 15.51 19.30 2.65
C HIS A 136 15.58 19.42 4.18
N PRO A 137 16.75 19.25 4.79
CA PRO A 137 16.89 19.26 6.25
C PRO A 137 16.44 20.57 6.86
N GLY A 138 15.66 20.51 7.93
CA GLY A 138 15.13 21.67 8.65
C GLY A 138 14.02 22.44 7.95
N LYS A 139 13.60 22.02 6.76
CA LYS A 139 12.48 22.62 6.02
C LYS A 139 11.16 21.99 6.44
N ARG A 140 10.07 22.75 6.26
CA ARG A 140 8.71 22.33 6.55
C ARG A 140 8.12 21.47 5.42
N VAL A 141 7.21 20.59 5.80
CA VAL A 141 6.26 19.93 4.89
C VAL A 141 4.93 20.69 4.94
N LEU A 142 4.38 21.04 3.79
CA LEU A 142 3.03 21.57 3.66
C LEU A 142 2.11 20.50 3.07
N ALA A 143 0.86 20.47 3.53
CA ALA A 143 -0.19 19.66 2.92
C ALA A 143 -1.54 20.39 3.05
N SER A 144 -2.52 20.00 2.24
CA SER A 144 -3.89 20.47 2.41
C SER A 144 -4.40 20.24 3.82
N GLY A 145 -5.16 21.18 4.37
CA GLY A 145 -5.88 20.98 5.63
C GLY A 145 -6.86 19.79 5.58
N GLN A 146 -7.23 19.32 4.40
CA GLN A 146 -8.04 18.12 4.16
C GLN A 146 -7.21 16.88 3.84
N ALA A 147 -5.88 16.97 3.86
CA ALA A 147 -5.02 15.81 3.65
C ALA A 147 -5.23 14.75 4.73
N HIS A 148 -5.01 13.51 4.36
CA HIS A 148 -5.12 12.40 5.30
C HIS A 148 -4.24 12.63 6.53
N TYR A 149 -4.75 12.40 7.73
CA TYR A 149 -4.08 12.64 9.01
C TYR A 149 -2.71 11.94 9.14
N THR A 150 -2.45 10.95 8.30
CA THR A 150 -1.17 10.22 8.26
C THR A 150 0.01 11.17 8.02
N HIS A 151 -0.15 12.23 7.19
CA HIS A 151 0.95 13.13 6.88
C HIS A 151 1.43 13.91 8.11
N SER A 152 0.53 14.49 8.90
CA SER A 152 0.89 15.21 10.12
C SER A 152 1.49 14.28 11.18
N ARG A 153 0.95 13.05 11.32
CA ARG A 153 1.48 12.07 12.29
C ARG A 153 2.86 11.56 11.90
N ILE A 154 3.08 11.30 10.62
CA ILE A 154 4.38 10.83 10.12
C ILE A 154 5.44 11.92 10.26
N THR A 155 5.12 13.17 9.90
CA THR A 155 6.06 14.27 10.05
C THR A 155 6.44 14.51 11.52
N ASP A 156 5.50 14.34 12.45
CA ASP A 156 5.78 14.38 13.90
C ASP A 156 6.75 13.24 14.31
N VAL A 157 6.48 12.00 13.90
CA VAL A 157 7.37 10.85 14.16
C VAL A 157 8.78 11.06 13.60
N LEU A 158 8.88 11.71 12.43
CA LEU A 158 10.15 11.98 11.76
C LEU A 158 10.87 13.24 12.29
N GLY A 159 10.23 14.02 13.17
CA GLY A 159 10.75 15.30 13.64
C GLY A 159 10.83 16.36 12.55
N ILE A 160 9.98 16.30 11.52
CA ILE A 160 9.91 17.25 10.41
C ILE A 160 8.81 18.27 10.70
N PRO A 161 9.09 19.58 10.66
CA PRO A 161 8.06 20.60 10.83
C PRO A 161 6.96 20.46 9.79
N TYR A 162 5.71 20.59 10.20
CA TYR A 162 4.52 20.44 9.35
C TYR A 162 3.60 21.64 9.51
N ALA A 163 2.98 22.07 8.40
CA ALA A 163 1.92 23.06 8.45
C ALA A 163 0.80 22.73 7.45
N PRO A 164 -0.48 22.79 7.89
CA PRO A 164 -1.60 22.64 6.99
C PRO A 164 -1.81 23.92 6.17
N LEU A 165 -2.17 23.77 4.89
CA LEU A 165 -2.61 24.83 4.03
C LEU A 165 -4.12 25.02 4.13
N ALA A 166 -4.59 26.27 4.12
CA ALA A 166 -6.00 26.59 4.02
C ALA A 166 -6.62 26.03 2.73
N VAL A 167 -7.89 25.67 2.82
CA VAL A 167 -8.68 25.19 1.69
C VAL A 167 -9.95 26.02 1.55
N ASP A 168 -10.47 26.08 0.34
CA ASP A 168 -11.78 26.68 0.07
C ASP A 168 -12.94 25.76 0.52
N ASP A 169 -14.17 26.22 0.38
CA ASP A 169 -15.39 25.45 0.73
C ASP A 169 -15.54 24.16 -0.10
N SER A 170 -14.81 24.02 -1.19
CA SER A 170 -14.73 22.81 -2.02
C SER A 170 -13.57 21.88 -1.64
N GLY A 171 -12.80 22.22 -0.60
CA GLY A 171 -11.63 21.45 -0.15
C GLY A 171 -10.39 21.61 -1.01
N ARG A 172 -10.35 22.59 -1.92
CA ARG A 172 -9.17 22.86 -2.75
C ARG A 172 -8.18 23.76 -2.01
N ILE A 173 -6.90 23.50 -2.23
CA ILE A 173 -5.82 24.36 -1.69
C ILE A 173 -5.97 25.77 -2.27
N ASP A 174 -5.87 26.79 -1.44
CA ASP A 174 -5.70 28.16 -1.86
C ASP A 174 -4.28 28.32 -2.45
N VAL A 175 -4.21 28.50 -3.78
CA VAL A 175 -2.94 28.60 -4.49
C VAL A 175 -2.18 29.87 -4.10
N ALA A 176 -2.88 30.99 -3.84
CA ALA A 176 -2.23 32.23 -3.40
C ALA A 176 -1.63 32.07 -1.99
N ALA A 177 -2.31 31.35 -1.09
CA ALA A 177 -1.77 31.01 0.22
C ALA A 177 -0.55 30.08 0.09
N LEU A 178 -0.58 29.10 -0.82
CA LEU A 178 0.56 28.24 -1.10
C LEU A 178 1.76 29.03 -1.61
N GLU A 179 1.57 29.93 -2.58
CA GLU A 179 2.64 30.79 -3.11
C GLU A 179 3.25 31.67 -2.00
N ALA A 180 2.41 32.23 -1.14
CA ALA A 180 2.85 33.04 0.00
C ALA A 180 3.70 32.20 0.99
N GLU A 181 3.32 30.95 1.25
CA GLU A 181 4.11 30.04 2.10
C GLU A 181 5.44 29.64 1.44
N LEU A 182 5.45 29.34 0.15
CA LEU A 182 6.66 28.99 -0.59
C LEU A 182 7.66 30.15 -0.64
N SER A 183 7.15 31.38 -0.75
CA SER A 183 7.97 32.60 -0.77
C SER A 183 8.77 32.84 0.50
N LYS A 184 8.42 32.21 1.63
CA LYS A 184 9.18 32.29 2.88
C LYS A 184 10.51 31.54 2.82
N GLY A 185 10.69 30.64 1.87
CA GLY A 185 11.92 29.89 1.63
C GLY A 185 12.23 28.79 2.66
N ASP A 186 11.32 28.48 3.55
CA ASP A 186 11.48 27.47 4.62
C ASP A 186 10.69 26.17 4.33
N VAL A 187 10.02 26.08 3.18
CA VAL A 187 9.30 24.90 2.72
C VAL A 187 10.23 24.00 1.89
N GLY A 188 10.29 22.72 2.23
CA GLY A 188 11.04 21.71 1.51
C GLY A 188 10.18 20.79 0.66
N THR A 189 8.91 20.59 1.08
CA THR A 189 8.03 19.62 0.44
C THR A 189 6.58 20.07 0.52
N VAL A 190 5.86 19.88 -0.57
CA VAL A 190 4.41 20.03 -0.63
C VAL A 190 3.78 18.67 -0.93
N VAL A 191 2.91 18.21 -0.05
CA VAL A 191 2.10 17.01 -0.28
C VAL A 191 0.83 17.40 -1.02
N VAL A 192 0.69 16.90 -2.22
CA VAL A 192 -0.51 17.07 -3.03
C VAL A 192 -1.38 15.84 -2.89
N THR A 193 -2.63 16.02 -2.50
CA THR A 193 -3.61 14.93 -2.37
C THR A 193 -4.70 15.14 -3.42
N ASP A 194 -4.88 14.14 -4.27
CA ASP A 194 -6.08 14.07 -5.09
C ASP A 194 -7.21 13.49 -4.23
N THR A 195 -8.21 14.32 -3.94
CA THR A 195 -9.31 13.88 -3.07
C THR A 195 -10.31 13.07 -3.88
N PRO A 196 -10.70 11.86 -3.43
CA PRO A 196 -11.69 11.03 -4.11
C PRO A 196 -13.10 11.64 -4.16
N TYR A 197 -13.32 12.80 -3.55
CA TYR A 197 -14.59 13.49 -3.46
C TYR A 197 -14.80 14.55 -4.56
N GLY A 198 -14.30 14.30 -5.78
CA GLY A 198 -14.70 15.08 -6.95
C GLY A 198 -13.99 16.40 -7.17
N ALA A 199 -13.00 16.75 -6.39
CA ALA A 199 -12.07 17.82 -6.73
C ALA A 199 -11.17 17.33 -7.87
N ARG A 200 -11.50 17.66 -9.11
CA ARG A 200 -10.58 17.47 -10.25
C ARG A 200 -9.37 18.35 -9.99
N PHE A 201 -8.29 17.74 -9.53
CA PHE A 201 -7.00 18.37 -9.53
C PHE A 201 -6.53 18.43 -10.99
N THR A 202 -6.68 19.58 -11.61
CA THR A 202 -5.94 19.88 -12.84
C THR A 202 -4.56 20.33 -12.36
N PRO A 203 -3.47 19.59 -12.64
CA PRO A 203 -2.15 20.05 -12.26
C PRO A 203 -1.80 21.28 -13.08
N GLN A 204 -2.03 22.46 -12.53
CA GLN A 204 -1.46 23.72 -13.03
C GLN A 204 -0.07 23.95 -12.44
N LEU A 205 0.67 22.88 -12.19
CA LEU A 205 2.08 22.97 -11.77
C LEU A 205 3.05 23.22 -12.94
N ASN A 206 2.55 23.44 -14.17
CA ASN A 206 3.37 23.73 -15.33
C ASN A 206 3.99 25.15 -15.32
N GLY A 207 4.22 25.73 -14.15
CA GLY A 207 4.80 27.07 -14.02
C GLY A 207 5.75 27.26 -12.84
N LEU A 208 6.02 26.24 -12.07
CA LEU A 208 7.01 26.30 -10.99
C LEU A 208 8.32 25.63 -11.46
N SER A 209 9.08 26.34 -12.28
CA SER A 209 10.49 26.02 -12.59
C SER A 209 11.43 26.78 -11.66
#